data_512d70d15037b21722b1f4ed254bde4a
#
_entry.id   512d70d15037b21722b1f4ed254bde4a
#
_cell.length_a   1.000
_cell.length_b   1.000
_cell.length_c   1.000
_cell.angle_alpha   90.00
_cell.angle_beta   90.00
_cell.angle_gamma   90.00
#
_symmetry.space_group_name_H-M   'P 1'
#
loop_
_entity.id
_entity.type
_entity.pdbx_description
1 polymer ?
#
loop_
_entity_poly.entity_id
_entity_poly.type
_entity_poly.pdbx_seq_one_letter_code
_entity_poly.pdbx_strand_id
1 'polypeptide(L)'
;MADFFYRTEDIKPDEVIQYFVETEQDRRIVDTLKGRNPVVLIGSRGVGKSFLLRVAQAELMSEFKANRVFPVYVTFSRSSLLQSSDPDQFKSWMLAKLCAALVRQLWKSGMLSVVPAGISVLAGSAVTPELGKTRIELLAEKFEESWRTPNSHIDIDALPSLDAFKESLEDLCDQLSIDRFLFLIDEAAHIFLPEQQRQFFTLFRDLRSYYITCNAAVYPGVTSYGETFQPVHDATMLSVDRDILDKDYVKNMREIVEKQADSSILSHIEQYGQNFAVLAYSSTGNPRILLKTVTRAPKLTSTQVDETVREYYRTDVWSEHSNLAEKYVGHSALINWGRNFIENVVIPELKAKNDQYLLSDKKTTCFFWLHRDAPEIVKEALRVLAYTGIVIEHATGIKATRGEIGTRYMINLGCLFAQERTPRSSAYSIAQNLTPRRMSEYGANHPAFKSLLDQPSIRLEVNLSASLQLQLSKPISVLDISAWTMETLHRLGLHTVGDVFNASEEKLKEGYYVGEVRARRMRNTAVAAVIEYLSG
;
A
#
# COMPACT_ATOMS: atom_id res chain seq x y z
N MET A 1 1.32 -2.77 -26.88
CA MET A 1 1.97 -2.65 -25.56
C MET A 1 0.90 -3.01 -24.56
N ALA A 2 1.10 -4.03 -23.73
CA ALA A 2 0.10 -4.41 -22.74
C ALA A 2 -0.16 -3.26 -21.78
N ASP A 3 -1.41 -2.95 -21.57
CA ASP A 3 -1.86 -1.84 -20.70
C ASP A 3 -2.31 -2.43 -19.37
N PHE A 4 -1.34 -2.87 -18.56
CA PHE A 4 -1.60 -3.45 -17.25
C PHE A 4 -2.16 -2.43 -16.26
N PHE A 5 -3.03 -2.86 -15.39
CA PHE A 5 -3.48 -2.09 -14.24
C PHE A 5 -2.49 -2.26 -13.08
N TYR A 6 -1.77 -1.22 -12.77
CA TYR A 6 -0.81 -1.19 -11.65
C TYR A 6 -1.47 -0.77 -10.33
N ARG A 7 -2.65 -0.16 -10.40
CA ARG A 7 -3.39 0.36 -9.25
C ARG A 7 -4.83 -0.13 -9.28
N THR A 8 -5.34 -0.45 -8.11
CA THR A 8 -6.73 -0.91 -7.94
C THR A 8 -7.74 0.17 -8.34
N GLU A 9 -7.39 1.44 -8.18
CA GLU A 9 -8.22 2.59 -8.53
C GLU A 9 -8.46 2.72 -10.04
N ASP A 10 -7.62 2.11 -10.85
CA ASP A 10 -7.75 2.10 -12.31
C ASP A 10 -8.73 1.01 -12.81
N ILE A 11 -9.06 0.04 -11.95
CA ILE A 11 -10.00 -1.06 -12.25
C ILE A 11 -11.41 -0.63 -11.82
N LYS A 12 -12.40 -0.86 -12.68
CA LYS A 12 -13.78 -0.61 -12.29
C LYS A 12 -14.24 -1.58 -11.19
N PRO A 13 -15.07 -1.13 -10.23
CA PRO A 13 -15.50 -1.98 -9.12
C PRO A 13 -16.21 -3.28 -9.54
N ASP A 14 -16.92 -3.28 -10.65
CA ASP A 14 -17.62 -4.42 -11.23
C ASP A 14 -16.69 -5.39 -11.99
N GLU A 15 -15.50 -4.94 -12.38
CA GLU A 15 -14.51 -5.73 -13.10
C GLU A 15 -13.47 -6.38 -12.16
N VAL A 16 -13.40 -6.01 -10.89
CA VAL A 16 -12.32 -6.43 -9.97
C VAL A 16 -12.21 -7.96 -9.86
N ILE A 17 -13.34 -8.67 -9.81
CA ILE A 17 -13.37 -10.14 -9.65
C ILE A 17 -12.73 -10.86 -10.85
N GLN A 18 -12.85 -10.34 -12.06
CA GLN A 18 -12.26 -10.99 -13.24
C GLN A 18 -10.72 -11.00 -13.23
N TYR A 19 -10.10 -10.06 -12.51
CA TYR A 19 -8.65 -9.98 -12.33
C TYR A 19 -8.16 -10.73 -11.07
N PHE A 20 -9.08 -11.28 -10.27
CA PHE A 20 -8.73 -12.00 -9.07
C PHE A 20 -8.13 -13.38 -9.43
N VAL A 21 -6.97 -13.68 -8.86
CA VAL A 21 -6.32 -14.99 -8.91
C VAL A 21 -6.57 -15.66 -7.56
N GLU A 22 -7.35 -16.73 -7.59
CA GLU A 22 -7.73 -17.45 -6.37
C GLU A 22 -6.61 -18.38 -5.89
N THR A 23 -5.49 -17.80 -5.42
CA THR A 23 -4.54 -18.61 -4.65
C THR A 23 -5.17 -19.02 -3.32
N GLU A 24 -4.71 -20.12 -2.73
CA GLU A 24 -5.20 -20.56 -1.42
C GLU A 24 -5.05 -19.46 -0.36
N GLN A 25 -3.92 -18.73 -0.39
CA GLN A 25 -3.67 -17.61 0.52
C GLN A 25 -4.63 -16.44 0.28
N ASP A 26 -4.75 -15.96 -0.97
CA ASP A 26 -5.59 -14.81 -1.30
C ASP A 26 -7.06 -15.11 -1.03
N ARG A 27 -7.53 -16.34 -1.33
CA ARG A 27 -8.89 -16.79 -1.02
C ARG A 27 -9.15 -16.77 0.49
N ARG A 28 -8.25 -17.35 1.29
CA ARG A 28 -8.34 -17.35 2.75
C ARG A 28 -8.39 -15.92 3.31
N ILE A 29 -7.62 -14.99 2.76
CA ILE A 29 -7.65 -13.59 3.18
C ILE A 29 -9.03 -12.98 2.88
N VAL A 30 -9.55 -13.13 1.65
CA VAL A 30 -10.86 -12.58 1.27
C VAL A 30 -11.97 -13.17 2.15
N ASP A 31 -11.97 -14.47 2.40
CA ASP A 31 -12.98 -15.11 3.27
C ASP A 31 -12.89 -14.63 4.72
N THR A 32 -11.68 -14.41 5.24
CA THR A 32 -11.49 -13.85 6.58
C THR A 32 -11.98 -12.39 6.65
N LEU A 33 -11.74 -11.58 5.61
CA LEU A 33 -12.24 -10.20 5.52
C LEU A 33 -13.78 -10.13 5.52
N LYS A 34 -14.46 -11.14 4.99
CA LYS A 34 -15.94 -11.22 4.99
C LYS A 34 -16.50 -11.63 6.35
N GLY A 35 -15.66 -12.07 7.26
CA GLY A 35 -16.03 -12.55 8.60
C GLY A 35 -16.50 -11.46 9.56
N ARG A 36 -16.88 -11.87 10.79
CA ARG A 36 -17.32 -10.95 11.87
C ARG A 36 -16.16 -10.37 12.67
N ASN A 37 -15.01 -11.03 12.69
CA ASN A 37 -13.85 -10.55 13.43
C ASN A 37 -13.13 -9.45 12.65
N PRO A 38 -12.75 -8.34 13.32
CA PRO A 38 -11.92 -7.32 12.69
C PRO A 38 -10.62 -7.89 12.15
N VAL A 39 -10.20 -7.40 10.99
CA VAL A 39 -8.96 -7.83 10.32
C VAL A 39 -8.07 -6.63 10.05
N VAL A 40 -6.78 -6.78 10.31
CA VAL A 40 -5.75 -5.84 9.87
C VAL A 40 -4.87 -6.53 8.84
N LEU A 41 -4.94 -6.07 7.59
CA LEU A 41 -4.09 -6.53 6.49
C LEU A 41 -2.74 -5.80 6.54
N ILE A 42 -1.65 -6.54 6.60
CA ILE A 42 -0.30 -6.01 6.63
C ILE A 42 0.42 -6.38 5.34
N GLY A 43 1.07 -5.43 4.71
CA GLY A 43 1.89 -5.69 3.52
C GLY A 43 2.52 -4.42 2.96
N SER A 44 3.64 -4.56 2.27
CA SER A 44 4.33 -3.46 1.62
C SER A 44 3.51 -2.84 0.48
N ARG A 45 4.01 -1.79 -0.15
CA ARG A 45 3.31 -1.16 -1.29
C ARG A 45 3.25 -2.10 -2.50
N GLY A 46 2.09 -2.14 -3.16
CA GLY A 46 1.90 -2.91 -4.39
C GLY A 46 1.65 -4.41 -4.22
N VAL A 47 1.61 -4.95 -3.00
CA VAL A 47 1.34 -6.37 -2.74
C VAL A 47 -0.12 -6.80 -2.95
N GLY A 48 -1.05 -5.83 -3.09
CA GLY A 48 -2.45 -6.12 -3.43
C GLY A 48 -3.45 -5.92 -2.29
N LYS A 49 -3.12 -5.24 -1.17
CA LYS A 49 -4.04 -4.99 -0.05
C LYS A 49 -5.37 -4.38 -0.49
N SER A 50 -5.30 -3.22 -1.19
CA SER A 50 -6.49 -2.51 -1.72
C SER A 50 -7.31 -3.38 -2.65
N PHE A 51 -6.64 -4.21 -3.46
CA PHE A 51 -7.28 -5.13 -4.38
C PHE A 51 -8.08 -6.21 -3.64
N LEU A 52 -7.51 -6.85 -2.61
CA LEU A 52 -8.21 -7.86 -1.81
C LEU A 52 -9.40 -7.27 -1.04
N LEU A 53 -9.29 -6.04 -0.52
CA LEU A 53 -10.44 -5.34 0.07
C LEU A 53 -11.55 -5.12 -0.95
N ARG A 54 -11.23 -4.76 -2.19
CA ARG A 54 -12.22 -4.58 -3.26
C ARG A 54 -12.84 -5.88 -3.73
N VAL A 55 -12.08 -6.97 -3.77
CA VAL A 55 -12.62 -8.31 -4.05
C VAL A 55 -13.63 -8.71 -2.97
N ALA A 56 -13.27 -8.56 -1.69
CA ALA A 56 -14.19 -8.83 -0.59
C ALA A 56 -15.46 -7.96 -0.68
N GLN A 57 -15.34 -6.68 -1.02
CA GLN A 57 -16.47 -5.79 -1.27
C GLN A 57 -17.38 -6.30 -2.38
N ALA A 58 -16.81 -6.64 -3.53
CA ALA A 58 -17.56 -7.07 -4.70
C ALA A 58 -18.31 -8.39 -4.45
N GLU A 59 -17.67 -9.36 -3.78
CA GLU A 59 -18.31 -10.62 -3.41
C GLU A 59 -19.47 -10.40 -2.42
N LEU A 60 -19.26 -9.62 -1.35
CA LEU A 60 -20.31 -9.32 -0.38
C LEU A 60 -21.51 -8.62 -1.03
N MET A 61 -21.27 -7.70 -1.96
CA MET A 61 -22.35 -7.05 -2.70
C MET A 61 -23.12 -8.03 -3.59
N SER A 62 -22.42 -8.94 -4.27
CA SER A 62 -23.06 -9.98 -5.11
C SER A 62 -23.89 -10.97 -4.27
N GLU A 63 -23.43 -11.28 -3.07
CA GLU A 63 -24.07 -12.20 -2.12
C GLU A 63 -25.03 -11.51 -1.16
N PHE A 64 -25.25 -10.20 -1.27
CA PHE A 64 -25.98 -9.39 -0.28
C PHE A 64 -27.39 -9.92 0.03
N LYS A 65 -28.10 -10.46 -0.95
CA LYS A 65 -29.45 -11.04 -0.74
C LYS A 65 -29.44 -12.22 0.23
N ALA A 66 -28.33 -12.97 0.28
CA ALA A 66 -28.19 -14.17 1.12
C ALA A 66 -27.56 -13.86 2.47
N ASN A 67 -26.49 -13.05 2.49
CA ASN A 67 -25.70 -12.81 3.70
C ASN A 67 -26.08 -11.56 4.49
N ARG A 68 -26.79 -10.61 3.87
CA ARG A 68 -27.22 -9.35 4.45
C ARG A 68 -26.10 -8.51 5.08
N VAL A 69 -24.86 -8.72 4.66
CA VAL A 69 -23.70 -7.92 5.08
C VAL A 69 -23.46 -6.82 4.06
N PHE A 70 -23.55 -5.56 4.49
CA PHE A 70 -23.35 -4.42 3.60
C PHE A 70 -21.92 -3.89 3.68
N PRO A 71 -21.09 -4.07 2.63
CA PRO A 71 -19.71 -3.63 2.65
C PRO A 71 -19.59 -2.14 2.30
N VAL A 72 -18.81 -1.40 3.06
CA VAL A 72 -18.51 0.02 2.84
C VAL A 72 -17.00 0.19 2.66
N TYR A 73 -16.55 0.48 1.45
CA TYR A 73 -15.14 0.77 1.20
C TYR A 73 -14.83 2.24 1.45
N VAL A 74 -13.81 2.49 2.24
CA VAL A 74 -13.34 3.83 2.60
C VAL A 74 -11.83 3.90 2.42
N THR A 75 -11.32 4.98 1.80
CA THR A 75 -9.88 5.23 1.76
C THR A 75 -9.51 6.47 2.57
N PHE A 76 -8.46 6.36 3.38
CA PHE A 76 -7.89 7.46 4.15
C PHE A 76 -6.60 7.99 3.50
N SER A 77 -6.41 7.74 2.21
CA SER A 77 -5.23 8.16 1.44
C SER A 77 -4.93 9.66 1.53
N ARG A 78 -5.95 10.50 1.79
CA ARG A 78 -5.81 11.96 1.92
C ARG A 78 -5.51 12.44 3.35
N SER A 79 -5.24 11.53 4.29
CA SER A 79 -4.87 11.88 5.67
C SER A 79 -3.68 12.84 5.76
N SER A 80 -2.74 12.72 4.81
CA SER A 80 -1.56 13.57 4.69
C SER A 80 -1.85 15.03 4.30
N LEU A 81 -3.06 15.32 3.80
CA LEU A 81 -3.48 16.69 3.45
C LEU A 81 -4.05 17.47 4.64
N LEU A 82 -4.32 16.80 5.76
CA LEU A 82 -4.80 17.47 6.96
C LEU A 82 -3.70 18.27 7.62
N GLN A 83 -3.91 19.57 7.73
CA GLN A 83 -2.97 20.53 8.31
C GLN A 83 -3.68 21.30 9.42
N SER A 84 -3.57 20.84 10.67
CA SER A 84 -4.19 21.48 11.83
C SER A 84 -3.36 21.30 13.08
N SER A 85 -3.45 22.30 13.95
CA SER A 85 -2.96 22.23 15.33
C SER A 85 -3.97 21.59 16.30
N ASP A 86 -5.22 21.36 15.84
CA ASP A 86 -6.25 20.69 16.64
C ASP A 86 -6.05 19.16 16.60
N PRO A 87 -5.73 18.52 17.73
CA PRO A 87 -5.50 17.07 17.77
C PRO A 87 -6.76 16.26 17.42
N ASP A 88 -7.97 16.79 17.63
CA ASP A 88 -9.23 16.07 17.35
C ASP A 88 -9.67 16.20 15.87
N GLN A 89 -9.02 17.03 15.08
CA GLN A 89 -9.39 17.24 13.68
C GLN A 89 -9.25 15.96 12.85
N PHE A 90 -8.22 15.17 13.06
CA PHE A 90 -8.04 13.91 12.35
C PHE A 90 -9.16 12.91 12.67
N LYS A 91 -9.55 12.80 13.95
CA LYS A 91 -10.65 11.94 14.38
C LYS A 91 -11.99 12.38 13.74
N SER A 92 -12.25 13.69 13.76
CA SER A 92 -13.45 14.28 13.15
C SER A 92 -13.49 14.01 11.64
N TRP A 93 -12.38 14.18 10.95
CA TRP A 93 -12.28 13.86 9.53
C TRP A 93 -12.53 12.38 9.24
N MET A 94 -11.95 11.46 10.03
CA MET A 94 -12.18 10.02 9.85
C MET A 94 -13.66 9.68 9.95
N LEU A 95 -14.35 10.22 10.96
CA LEU A 95 -15.79 9.98 11.15
C LEU A 95 -16.61 10.58 9.99
N ALA A 96 -16.29 11.79 9.55
CA ALA A 96 -16.91 12.40 8.36
C ALA A 96 -16.74 11.54 7.10
N LYS A 97 -15.55 10.96 6.90
CA LYS A 97 -15.26 10.06 5.77
C LYS A 97 -16.07 8.76 5.85
N LEU A 98 -16.21 8.18 7.05
CA LEU A 98 -17.02 6.97 7.25
C LEU A 98 -18.50 7.26 6.94
N CYS A 99 -19.05 8.36 7.46
CA CYS A 99 -20.43 8.78 7.18
C CYS A 99 -20.64 9.03 5.67
N ALA A 100 -19.77 9.82 5.05
CA ALA A 100 -19.86 10.15 3.63
C ALA A 100 -19.79 8.89 2.72
N ALA A 101 -18.87 7.97 3.01
CA ALA A 101 -18.73 6.73 2.26
C ALA A 101 -19.97 5.83 2.40
N LEU A 102 -20.50 5.70 3.61
CA LEU A 102 -21.70 4.91 3.91
C LEU A 102 -22.92 5.45 3.17
N VAL A 103 -23.23 6.75 3.32
CA VAL A 103 -24.38 7.37 2.67
C VAL A 103 -24.29 7.23 1.16
N ARG A 104 -23.11 7.53 0.57
CA ARG A 104 -22.89 7.40 -0.86
C ARG A 104 -23.05 5.96 -1.36
N GLN A 105 -22.59 4.97 -0.60
CA GLN A 105 -22.68 3.56 -0.99
C GLN A 105 -24.12 3.06 -0.92
N LEU A 106 -24.87 3.42 0.11
CA LEU A 106 -26.30 3.10 0.22
C LEU A 106 -27.11 3.71 -0.93
N TRP A 107 -26.80 4.92 -1.35
CA TRP A 107 -27.44 5.54 -2.52
C TRP A 107 -27.11 4.81 -3.82
N LYS A 108 -25.83 4.53 -4.06
CA LYS A 108 -25.40 3.84 -5.27
C LYS A 108 -25.95 2.42 -5.40
N SER A 109 -26.21 1.75 -4.28
CA SER A 109 -26.82 0.42 -4.25
C SER A 109 -28.35 0.43 -4.41
N GLY A 110 -28.98 1.62 -4.46
CA GLY A 110 -30.43 1.76 -4.55
C GLY A 110 -31.18 1.44 -3.25
N MET A 111 -30.47 1.28 -2.12
CA MET A 111 -31.08 0.97 -0.83
C MET A 111 -31.84 2.16 -0.21
N LEU A 112 -31.60 3.38 -0.67
CA LEU A 112 -32.22 4.60 -0.18
C LEU A 112 -33.36 5.08 -1.11
N SER A 113 -34.35 4.23 -1.37
CA SER A 113 -35.58 4.63 -2.08
C SER A 113 -36.52 5.46 -1.17
N VAL A 114 -36.48 5.21 0.15
CA VAL A 114 -37.10 6.03 1.19
C VAL A 114 -36.01 6.46 2.15
N VAL A 115 -35.95 7.75 2.51
CA VAL A 115 -34.89 8.29 3.38
C VAL A 115 -35.18 7.94 4.84
N PRO A 116 -34.47 6.98 5.46
CA PRO A 116 -34.60 6.69 6.87
C PRO A 116 -34.15 7.85 7.75
N ALA A 117 -34.70 7.99 8.95
CA ALA A 117 -34.36 9.06 9.89
C ALA A 117 -32.86 9.07 10.25
N GLY A 118 -32.25 7.87 10.44
CA GLY A 118 -30.83 7.74 10.73
C GLY A 118 -29.91 8.30 9.65
N ILE A 119 -30.36 8.33 8.39
CA ILE A 119 -29.56 8.94 7.28
C ILE A 119 -29.40 10.46 7.46
N SER A 120 -30.41 11.15 8.00
CA SER A 120 -30.29 12.61 8.23
C SER A 120 -29.16 12.95 9.20
N VAL A 121 -28.97 12.11 10.22
CA VAL A 121 -27.85 12.24 11.18
C VAL A 121 -26.51 12.03 10.47
N LEU A 122 -26.40 10.97 9.67
CA LEU A 122 -25.17 10.60 8.96
C LEU A 122 -24.85 11.54 7.80
N ALA A 123 -25.84 12.17 7.18
CA ALA A 123 -25.67 13.15 6.10
C ALA A 123 -25.42 14.59 6.61
N GLY A 124 -25.58 14.84 7.91
CA GLY A 124 -25.40 16.14 8.55
C GLY A 124 -26.56 17.11 8.36
N SER A 125 -27.66 16.72 7.72
CA SER A 125 -28.93 17.48 7.59
C SER A 125 -29.91 16.72 6.67
N ALA A 126 -31.08 17.32 6.39
CA ALA A 126 -32.03 16.78 5.41
C ALA A 126 -31.34 16.50 4.05
N VAL A 127 -31.64 15.34 3.48
CA VAL A 127 -30.96 14.76 2.30
C VAL A 127 -31.43 15.42 1.00
N THR A 128 -31.27 16.71 0.88
CA THR A 128 -31.29 17.39 -0.42
C THR A 128 -29.87 17.78 -0.76
N PRO A 129 -29.22 17.04 -1.67
CA PRO A 129 -27.84 17.35 -2.00
C PRO A 129 -27.78 18.71 -2.72
N GLU A 130 -27.40 19.74 -2.02
CA GLU A 130 -26.94 20.96 -2.67
C GLU A 130 -25.72 20.58 -3.52
N LEU A 131 -25.78 20.86 -4.81
CA LEU A 131 -24.74 20.51 -5.78
C LEU A 131 -24.39 19.00 -5.89
N GLY A 132 -25.30 18.10 -5.55
CA GLY A 132 -25.08 16.64 -5.63
C GLY A 132 -24.25 16.04 -4.51
N LYS A 133 -24.01 16.77 -3.40
CA LYS A 133 -23.27 16.32 -2.22
C LYS A 133 -24.02 16.58 -0.93
N THR A 134 -23.89 15.70 0.05
CA THR A 134 -24.41 15.93 1.41
C THR A 134 -23.52 16.90 2.19
N ARG A 135 -24.06 17.47 3.27
CA ARG A 135 -23.31 18.39 4.15
C ARG A 135 -22.08 17.69 4.75
N ILE A 136 -22.19 16.39 5.07
CA ILE A 136 -21.06 15.62 5.60
C ILE A 136 -19.97 15.36 4.55
N GLU A 137 -20.32 15.17 3.27
CA GLU A 137 -19.34 15.06 2.18
C GLU A 137 -18.58 16.37 1.98
N LEU A 138 -19.28 17.49 2.03
CA LEU A 138 -18.65 18.83 1.96
C LEU A 138 -17.74 19.08 3.17
N LEU A 139 -18.15 18.61 4.37
CA LEU A 139 -17.31 18.69 5.56
C LEU A 139 -16.01 17.86 5.41
N ALA A 140 -16.12 16.63 4.94
CA ALA A 140 -14.94 15.78 4.69
C ALA A 140 -13.97 16.43 3.68
N GLU A 141 -14.50 17.07 2.62
CA GLU A 141 -13.69 17.81 1.65
C GLU A 141 -13.01 19.05 2.25
N LYS A 142 -13.70 19.82 3.11
CA LYS A 142 -13.09 20.95 3.83
C LYS A 142 -11.90 20.52 4.68
N PHE A 143 -12.01 19.39 5.36
CA PHE A 143 -10.88 18.80 6.08
C PHE A 143 -9.72 18.48 5.13
N GLU A 144 -9.99 17.84 4.00
CA GLU A 144 -8.97 17.49 2.99
C GLU A 144 -8.38 18.72 2.28
N GLU A 145 -9.02 19.86 2.32
CA GLU A 145 -8.53 21.15 1.78
C GLU A 145 -7.82 22.02 2.84
N SER A 146 -7.75 21.60 4.10
CA SER A 146 -7.13 22.36 5.20
C SER A 146 -5.66 22.74 4.94
N TRP A 147 -4.95 21.98 4.10
CA TRP A 147 -3.59 22.31 3.67
C TRP A 147 -3.49 23.66 2.92
N ARG A 148 -4.60 24.14 2.29
CA ARG A 148 -4.65 25.45 1.60
C ARG A 148 -4.76 26.61 2.58
N THR A 149 -5.42 26.36 3.71
CA THR A 149 -5.65 27.36 4.78
C THR A 149 -5.32 26.73 6.14
N PRO A 150 -4.02 26.51 6.43
CA PRO A 150 -3.61 25.87 7.68
C PRO A 150 -4.17 26.62 8.89
N ASN A 151 -4.61 25.85 9.90
CA ASN A 151 -5.18 26.35 11.17
C ASN A 151 -6.51 27.13 11.02
N SER A 152 -7.23 27.03 9.90
CA SER A 152 -8.59 27.53 9.79
C SER A 152 -9.53 26.69 10.67
N HIS A 153 -10.46 27.37 11.36
CA HIS A 153 -11.51 26.70 12.13
C HIS A 153 -12.51 26.04 11.15
N ILE A 154 -12.73 24.74 11.32
CA ILE A 154 -13.73 23.98 10.56
C ILE A 154 -14.91 23.72 11.49
N ASP A 155 -16.09 24.24 11.11
CA ASP A 155 -17.33 23.98 11.82
C ASP A 155 -17.72 22.50 11.67
N ILE A 156 -17.83 21.79 12.81
CA ILE A 156 -18.14 20.37 12.90
C ILE A 156 -19.57 20.07 13.37
N ASP A 157 -20.45 21.07 13.45
CA ASP A 157 -21.83 20.91 13.93
C ASP A 157 -22.63 19.86 13.15
N ALA A 158 -22.24 19.59 11.91
CA ALA A 158 -22.84 18.56 11.07
C ALA A 158 -22.35 17.14 11.39
N LEU A 159 -21.30 16.98 12.19
CA LEU A 159 -20.70 15.68 12.47
C LEU A 159 -21.43 15.00 13.63
N PRO A 160 -21.93 13.76 13.47
CA PRO A 160 -22.49 13.00 14.59
C PRO A 160 -21.41 12.65 15.62
N SER A 161 -21.82 12.50 16.88
CA SER A 161 -20.95 11.82 17.85
C SER A 161 -20.78 10.34 17.46
N LEU A 162 -19.75 9.67 18.03
CA LEU A 162 -19.52 8.25 17.75
C LEU A 162 -20.71 7.38 18.18
N ASP A 163 -21.37 7.71 19.29
CA ASP A 163 -22.54 6.99 19.78
C ASP A 163 -23.74 7.20 18.84
N ALA A 164 -24.01 8.46 18.43
CA ALA A 164 -25.05 8.75 17.45
C ALA A 164 -24.78 8.07 16.09
N PHE A 165 -23.52 7.93 15.69
CA PHE A 165 -23.14 7.16 14.50
C PHE A 165 -23.52 5.68 14.65
N LYS A 166 -23.19 5.05 15.79
CA LYS A 166 -23.50 3.64 16.05
C LYS A 166 -25.02 3.39 16.12
N GLU A 167 -25.74 4.24 16.84
CA GLU A 167 -27.22 4.17 16.94
C GLU A 167 -27.87 4.31 15.57
N SER A 168 -27.39 5.25 14.74
CA SER A 168 -27.89 5.39 13.37
C SER A 168 -27.64 4.15 12.49
N LEU A 169 -26.51 3.44 12.68
CA LEU A 169 -26.25 2.21 11.95
C LEU A 169 -27.13 1.05 12.43
N GLU A 170 -27.41 0.96 13.73
CA GLU A 170 -28.35 0.00 14.29
C GLU A 170 -29.74 0.20 13.71
N ASP A 171 -30.28 1.43 13.75
CA ASP A 171 -31.54 1.80 13.13
C ASP A 171 -31.60 1.45 11.63
N LEU A 172 -30.53 1.70 10.90
CA LEU A 172 -30.43 1.37 9.48
C LEU A 172 -30.39 -0.15 9.22
N CYS A 173 -29.75 -0.92 10.10
CA CYS A 173 -29.78 -2.37 10.03
C CYS A 173 -31.19 -2.90 10.10
N ASP A 174 -31.97 -2.43 11.05
CA ASP A 174 -33.37 -2.82 11.23
C ASP A 174 -34.24 -2.38 10.04
N GLN A 175 -34.14 -1.12 9.63
CA GLN A 175 -35.01 -0.54 8.60
C GLN A 175 -34.71 -1.10 7.19
N LEU A 176 -33.46 -1.40 6.88
CA LEU A 176 -33.00 -1.89 5.56
C LEU A 176 -32.81 -3.41 5.53
N SER A 177 -33.13 -4.11 6.64
CA SER A 177 -32.88 -5.54 6.80
C SER A 177 -31.45 -5.92 6.51
N ILE A 178 -30.48 -5.15 7.02
CA ILE A 178 -29.06 -5.40 6.97
C ILE A 178 -28.64 -6.10 8.27
N ASP A 179 -27.86 -7.21 8.17
CA ASP A 179 -27.36 -7.90 9.36
C ASP A 179 -26.24 -7.09 10.04
N ARG A 180 -25.36 -6.51 9.23
CA ARG A 180 -24.29 -5.62 9.70
C ARG A 180 -23.65 -4.82 8.56
N PHE A 181 -23.03 -3.71 8.91
CA PHE A 181 -22.14 -2.95 8.07
C PHE A 181 -20.69 -3.43 8.24
N LEU A 182 -20.00 -3.65 7.12
CA LEU A 182 -18.60 -4.05 7.12
C LEU A 182 -17.77 -2.96 6.45
N PHE A 183 -17.01 -2.21 7.25
CA PHE A 183 -16.11 -1.17 6.75
C PHE A 183 -14.79 -1.78 6.31
N LEU A 184 -14.39 -1.52 5.07
CA LEU A 184 -13.14 -1.92 4.45
C LEU A 184 -12.29 -0.65 4.28
N ILE A 185 -11.39 -0.41 5.24
CA ILE A 185 -10.64 0.83 5.37
C ILE A 185 -9.26 0.65 4.75
N ASP A 186 -9.01 1.38 3.67
CA ASP A 186 -7.73 1.37 2.99
C ASP A 186 -6.89 2.61 3.38
N GLU A 187 -5.57 2.44 3.42
CA GLU A 187 -4.61 3.49 3.77
C GLU A 187 -4.99 4.23 5.06
N ALA A 188 -5.07 3.47 6.15
CA ALA A 188 -5.67 3.86 7.42
C ALA A 188 -5.17 5.19 8.01
N ALA A 189 -3.85 5.49 7.90
CA ALA A 189 -3.28 6.74 8.39
C ALA A 189 -1.88 6.99 7.79
N HIS A 190 -1.41 8.22 7.90
CA HIS A 190 -0.08 8.61 7.43
C HIS A 190 1.02 7.90 8.23
N ILE A 191 1.93 7.21 7.54
CA ILE A 191 2.95 6.35 8.18
C ILE A 191 4.01 7.10 9.00
N PHE A 192 4.27 8.37 8.68
CA PHE A 192 5.22 9.21 9.42
C PHE A 192 4.55 10.10 10.47
N LEU A 193 3.27 9.88 10.75
CA LEU A 193 2.52 10.57 11.81
C LEU A 193 1.93 9.55 12.80
N PRO A 194 2.74 9.06 13.77
CA PRO A 194 2.30 8.05 14.73
C PRO A 194 1.05 8.47 15.51
N GLU A 195 0.83 9.76 15.73
CA GLU A 195 -0.35 10.26 16.42
C GLU A 195 -1.64 9.99 15.63
N GLN A 196 -1.63 10.24 14.33
CA GLN A 196 -2.78 9.90 13.47
C GLN A 196 -3.08 8.40 13.49
N GLN A 197 -2.03 7.56 13.46
CA GLN A 197 -2.18 6.12 13.52
C GLN A 197 -2.79 5.67 14.86
N ARG A 198 -2.34 6.22 15.98
CA ARG A 198 -2.92 5.93 17.31
C ARG A 198 -4.40 6.33 17.38
N GLN A 199 -4.75 7.50 16.87
CA GLN A 199 -6.15 7.94 16.79
C GLN A 199 -6.99 7.03 15.90
N PHE A 200 -6.43 6.60 14.76
CA PHE A 200 -7.11 5.63 13.89
C PHE A 200 -7.40 4.33 14.62
N PHE A 201 -6.42 3.71 15.27
CA PHE A 201 -6.63 2.44 15.96
C PHE A 201 -7.55 2.56 17.17
N THR A 202 -7.55 3.69 17.84
CA THR A 202 -8.55 3.99 18.89
C THR A 202 -9.97 3.98 18.30
N LEU A 203 -10.19 4.72 17.20
CA LEU A 203 -11.47 4.75 16.51
C LEU A 203 -11.86 3.36 15.97
N PHE A 204 -10.92 2.64 15.36
CA PHE A 204 -11.12 1.29 14.82
C PHE A 204 -11.64 0.32 15.89
N ARG A 205 -11.06 0.34 17.08
CA ARG A 205 -11.52 -0.43 18.23
C ARG A 205 -12.91 0.03 18.72
N ASP A 206 -13.10 1.33 18.85
CA ASP A 206 -14.31 1.92 19.44
C ASP A 206 -15.53 1.78 18.51
N LEU A 207 -15.33 1.64 17.20
CA LEU A 207 -16.41 1.36 16.23
C LEU A 207 -17.00 -0.05 16.36
N ARG A 208 -16.30 -0.99 16.99
CA ARG A 208 -16.75 -2.38 17.08
C ARG A 208 -18.10 -2.48 17.79
N SER A 209 -19.06 -3.13 17.14
CA SER A 209 -20.37 -3.47 17.71
C SER A 209 -20.94 -4.72 17.03
N TYR A 210 -22.13 -5.16 17.44
CA TYR A 210 -22.84 -6.26 16.78
C TYR A 210 -23.13 -5.94 15.30
N TYR A 211 -23.46 -4.68 15.01
CA TYR A 211 -23.87 -4.19 13.69
C TYR A 211 -22.71 -3.64 12.85
N ILE A 212 -21.50 -3.54 13.42
CA ILE A 212 -20.34 -2.94 12.76
C ILE A 212 -19.13 -3.85 12.87
N THR A 213 -18.54 -4.18 11.72
CA THR A 213 -17.20 -4.79 11.62
C THR A 213 -16.28 -3.86 10.83
N CYS A 214 -15.06 -3.66 11.29
CA CYS A 214 -14.07 -2.86 10.59
C CYS A 214 -12.87 -3.73 10.21
N ASN A 215 -12.40 -3.61 8.97
CA ASN A 215 -11.14 -4.17 8.49
C ASN A 215 -10.26 -3.03 7.98
N ALA A 216 -8.95 -3.13 8.19
CA ALA A 216 -8.02 -2.08 7.79
C ALA A 216 -6.82 -2.62 7.04
N ALA A 217 -6.28 -1.85 6.09
CA ALA A 217 -5.02 -2.13 5.43
C ALA A 217 -3.94 -1.17 5.94
N VAL A 218 -2.81 -1.75 6.36
CA VAL A 218 -1.68 -1.02 6.93
C VAL A 218 -0.34 -1.45 6.32
N TYR A 219 0.71 -0.68 6.60
CA TYR A 219 2.07 -0.96 6.15
C TYR A 219 2.89 -1.66 7.23
N PRO A 220 3.80 -2.59 6.87
CA PRO A 220 4.65 -3.29 7.82
C PRO A 220 5.67 -2.33 8.47
N GLY A 221 6.03 -2.61 9.71
CA GLY A 221 7.13 -1.97 10.43
C GLY A 221 6.87 -0.54 10.90
N VAL A 222 6.15 0.26 10.14
CA VAL A 222 5.92 1.70 10.41
C VAL A 222 4.57 2.00 11.04
N THR A 223 3.77 0.99 11.37
CA THR A 223 2.45 1.18 11.98
C THR A 223 2.55 1.29 13.51
N SER A 224 2.02 2.39 14.05
CA SER A 224 1.91 2.65 15.49
C SER A 224 0.49 2.39 15.98
N TYR A 225 0.30 1.29 16.72
CA TYR A 225 -1.01 0.87 17.22
C TYR A 225 -1.51 1.66 18.42
N GLY A 226 -0.61 2.30 19.17
CA GLY A 226 -0.93 3.00 20.43
C GLY A 226 -1.16 2.05 21.61
N GLU A 227 -1.56 2.63 22.74
CA GLU A 227 -1.78 1.87 23.99
C GLU A 227 -3.16 1.24 24.07
N THR A 228 -4.14 1.82 23.38
CA THR A 228 -5.55 1.42 23.47
C THR A 228 -5.91 0.23 22.60
N PHE A 229 -5.17 0.00 21.52
CA PHE A 229 -5.37 -1.11 20.60
C PHE A 229 -4.34 -2.21 20.81
N GLN A 230 -4.81 -3.42 21.04
CA GLN A 230 -3.96 -4.60 21.26
C GLN A 230 -4.07 -5.54 20.04
N PRO A 231 -3.09 -5.55 19.12
CA PRO A 231 -3.19 -6.26 17.83
C PRO A 231 -3.67 -7.71 17.92
N VAL A 232 -3.17 -8.46 18.91
CA VAL A 232 -3.49 -9.89 19.08
C VAL A 232 -4.90 -10.13 19.62
N HIS A 233 -5.47 -9.15 20.35
CA HIS A 233 -6.76 -9.29 21.01
C HIS A 233 -7.89 -8.59 20.24
N ASP A 234 -7.58 -7.48 19.59
CA ASP A 234 -8.59 -6.63 18.98
C ASP A 234 -8.84 -6.95 17.51
N ALA A 235 -7.89 -7.62 16.82
CA ALA A 235 -8.04 -7.97 15.41
C ALA A 235 -7.27 -9.25 15.02
N THR A 236 -7.66 -9.83 13.89
CA THR A 236 -6.88 -10.85 13.21
C THR A 236 -5.83 -10.16 12.34
N MET A 237 -4.55 -10.34 12.66
CA MET A 237 -3.45 -9.77 11.88
C MET A 237 -3.09 -10.72 10.72
N LEU A 238 -3.23 -10.26 9.47
CA LEU A 238 -2.94 -11.06 8.28
C LEU A 238 -1.89 -10.39 7.40
N SER A 239 -0.79 -11.11 7.11
CA SER A 239 0.16 -10.68 6.08
C SER A 239 -0.35 -11.04 4.68
N VAL A 240 -0.18 -10.09 3.75
CA VAL A 240 -0.47 -10.26 2.31
C VAL A 240 0.79 -10.67 1.54
N ASP A 241 1.94 -10.78 2.21
CA ASP A 241 3.19 -11.17 1.57
C ASP A 241 3.10 -12.62 1.08
N ARG A 242 3.45 -12.84 -0.20
CA ARG A 242 3.43 -14.16 -0.82
C ARG A 242 4.72 -14.91 -0.51
N ASP A 243 4.58 -16.17 -0.10
CA ASP A 243 5.74 -17.02 0.22
C ASP A 243 6.48 -17.42 -1.07
N ILE A 244 7.70 -16.88 -1.24
CA ILE A 244 8.58 -17.21 -2.36
C ILE A 244 9.09 -18.67 -2.32
N LEU A 245 8.92 -19.36 -1.20
CA LEU A 245 9.30 -20.76 -1.02
C LEU A 245 8.17 -21.73 -1.37
N ASP A 246 6.97 -21.20 -1.66
CA ASP A 246 5.84 -22.00 -2.12
C ASP A 246 6.19 -22.65 -3.47
N LYS A 247 5.92 -23.94 -3.61
CA LYS A 247 6.13 -24.70 -4.86
C LYS A 247 5.34 -24.13 -6.05
N ASP A 248 4.17 -23.54 -5.79
CA ASP A 248 3.29 -22.97 -6.80
C ASP A 248 3.52 -21.45 -6.99
N TYR A 249 4.55 -20.86 -6.33
CA TYR A 249 4.82 -19.43 -6.35
C TYR A 249 4.88 -18.85 -7.78
N VAL A 250 5.72 -19.40 -8.64
CA VAL A 250 5.88 -18.91 -10.03
C VAL A 250 4.60 -19.06 -10.83
N LYS A 251 3.87 -20.17 -10.63
CA LYS A 251 2.55 -20.39 -11.26
C LYS A 251 1.55 -19.32 -10.83
N ASN A 252 1.43 -19.06 -9.53
CA ASN A 252 0.52 -18.05 -8.99
C ASN A 252 0.86 -16.65 -9.52
N MET A 253 2.15 -16.30 -9.59
CA MET A 253 2.59 -15.02 -10.15
C MET A 253 2.35 -14.94 -11.67
N ARG A 254 2.44 -16.05 -12.39
CA ARG A 254 2.11 -16.13 -13.82
C ARG A 254 0.62 -15.88 -14.05
N GLU A 255 -0.26 -16.49 -13.29
CA GLU A 255 -1.72 -16.30 -13.40
C GLU A 255 -2.13 -14.82 -13.21
N ILE A 256 -1.43 -14.06 -12.34
CA ILE A 256 -1.66 -12.62 -12.18
C ILE A 256 -1.39 -11.85 -13.49
N VAL A 257 -0.33 -12.22 -14.20
CA VAL A 257 0.00 -11.60 -15.49
C VAL A 257 -0.99 -12.05 -16.56
N GLU A 258 -1.33 -13.33 -16.62
CA GLU A 258 -2.25 -13.92 -17.61
C GLU A 258 -3.64 -13.29 -17.58
N LYS A 259 -4.12 -12.87 -16.41
CA LYS A 259 -5.41 -12.16 -16.26
C LYS A 259 -5.47 -10.83 -17.00
N GLN A 260 -4.33 -10.25 -17.39
CA GLN A 260 -4.25 -8.92 -17.99
C GLN A 260 -3.44 -8.88 -19.29
N ALA A 261 -2.64 -9.91 -19.57
CA ALA A 261 -1.72 -9.94 -20.69
C ALA A 261 -2.42 -10.16 -22.04
N ASP A 262 -1.87 -9.55 -23.08
CA ASP A 262 -2.24 -9.86 -24.46
C ASP A 262 -1.63 -11.19 -24.93
N SER A 263 -2.13 -11.73 -26.06
CA SER A 263 -1.68 -13.00 -26.62
C SER A 263 -0.18 -13.02 -26.95
N SER A 264 0.43 -11.89 -27.25
CA SER A 264 1.87 -11.79 -27.54
C SER A 264 2.70 -12.05 -26.29
N ILE A 265 2.34 -11.43 -25.16
CA ILE A 265 3.03 -11.66 -23.88
C ILE A 265 2.82 -13.10 -23.41
N LEU A 266 1.61 -13.65 -23.55
CA LEU A 266 1.32 -15.03 -23.17
C LEU A 266 2.21 -16.02 -23.96
N SER A 267 2.34 -15.83 -25.27
CA SER A 267 3.21 -16.68 -26.10
C SER A 267 4.69 -16.58 -25.69
N HIS A 268 5.17 -15.40 -25.30
CA HIS A 268 6.54 -15.24 -24.81
C HIS A 268 6.74 -15.87 -23.43
N ILE A 269 5.73 -15.82 -22.53
CA ILE A 269 5.78 -16.51 -21.23
C ILE A 269 5.90 -18.04 -21.45
N GLU A 270 5.14 -18.59 -22.39
CA GLU A 270 5.24 -20.02 -22.73
C GLU A 270 6.62 -20.38 -23.28
N GLN A 271 7.13 -19.56 -24.22
CA GLN A 271 8.42 -19.80 -24.86
C GLN A 271 9.62 -19.61 -23.90
N TYR A 272 9.54 -18.63 -23.01
CA TYR A 272 10.65 -18.22 -22.14
C TYR A 272 10.30 -18.34 -20.65
N GLY A 273 9.66 -19.42 -20.22
CA GLY A 273 9.15 -19.63 -18.86
C GLY A 273 10.21 -19.44 -17.77
N GLN A 274 11.48 -19.84 -18.01
CA GLN A 274 12.57 -19.62 -17.06
C GLN A 274 12.89 -18.12 -16.88
N ASN A 275 12.87 -17.34 -17.96
CA ASN A 275 13.09 -15.91 -17.92
C ASN A 275 11.95 -15.19 -17.18
N PHE A 276 10.71 -15.65 -17.41
CA PHE A 276 9.56 -15.18 -16.63
C PHE A 276 9.71 -15.50 -15.14
N ALA A 277 10.15 -16.73 -14.80
CA ALA A 277 10.38 -17.11 -13.40
C ALA A 277 11.40 -16.18 -12.70
N VAL A 278 12.44 -15.73 -13.42
CA VAL A 278 13.39 -14.75 -12.87
C VAL A 278 12.70 -13.42 -12.54
N LEU A 279 11.81 -12.90 -13.38
CA LEU A 279 11.05 -11.69 -13.07
C LEU A 279 10.09 -11.92 -11.91
N ALA A 280 9.42 -13.08 -11.86
CA ALA A 280 8.53 -13.45 -10.76
C ALA A 280 9.28 -13.49 -9.42
N TYR A 281 10.42 -14.17 -9.35
CA TYR A 281 11.25 -14.20 -8.13
C TYR A 281 11.81 -12.81 -7.79
N SER A 282 12.26 -12.05 -8.79
CA SER A 282 12.75 -10.68 -8.57
C SER A 282 11.69 -9.79 -7.92
N SER A 283 10.41 -9.95 -8.27
CA SER A 283 9.32 -9.18 -7.68
C SER A 283 9.06 -9.49 -6.19
N THR A 284 9.58 -10.61 -5.70
CA THR A 284 9.46 -11.05 -4.29
C THR A 284 8.01 -11.00 -3.79
N GLY A 285 7.08 -11.55 -4.59
CA GLY A 285 5.66 -11.63 -4.27
C GLY A 285 4.86 -10.34 -4.50
N ASN A 286 5.47 -9.30 -5.05
CA ASN A 286 4.80 -8.03 -5.32
C ASN A 286 4.23 -7.98 -6.77
N PRO A 287 2.89 -8.06 -6.96
CA PRO A 287 2.28 -8.05 -8.28
C PRO A 287 2.57 -6.78 -9.09
N ARG A 288 2.58 -5.61 -8.44
CA ARG A 288 2.86 -4.33 -9.12
C ARG A 288 4.26 -4.32 -9.73
N ILE A 289 5.26 -4.79 -8.98
CA ILE A 289 6.64 -4.90 -9.46
C ILE A 289 6.70 -5.90 -10.63
N LEU A 290 6.05 -7.05 -10.51
CA LEU A 290 6.03 -8.04 -11.59
C LEU A 290 5.43 -7.46 -12.87
N LEU A 291 4.25 -6.86 -12.81
CA LEU A 291 3.59 -6.26 -13.97
C LEU A 291 4.46 -5.18 -14.61
N LYS A 292 5.08 -4.30 -13.82
CA LYS A 292 5.99 -3.26 -14.32
C LYS A 292 7.24 -3.86 -14.99
N THR A 293 7.81 -4.90 -14.43
CA THR A 293 9.02 -5.55 -15.01
C THR A 293 8.68 -6.34 -16.28
N VAL A 294 7.52 -7.00 -16.36
CA VAL A 294 7.03 -7.64 -17.58
C VAL A 294 6.77 -6.60 -18.69
N THR A 295 6.22 -5.42 -18.33
CA THR A 295 6.05 -4.32 -19.30
C THR A 295 7.37 -3.84 -19.89
N ARG A 296 8.45 -3.82 -19.10
CA ARG A 296 9.80 -3.43 -19.57
C ARG A 296 10.49 -4.53 -20.38
N ALA A 297 10.14 -5.80 -20.14
CA ALA A 297 10.68 -6.96 -20.84
C ALA A 297 9.61 -7.75 -21.59
N PRO A 298 8.83 -7.15 -22.52
CA PRO A 298 7.63 -7.77 -23.10
C PRO A 298 7.94 -9.01 -23.98
N LYS A 299 9.15 -9.15 -24.49
CA LYS A 299 9.60 -10.31 -25.26
C LYS A 299 10.28 -11.38 -24.40
N LEU A 300 10.48 -11.12 -23.12
CA LEU A 300 11.13 -12.00 -22.16
C LEU A 300 12.46 -12.61 -22.65
N THR A 301 13.18 -11.93 -23.58
CA THR A 301 14.50 -12.38 -24.00
C THR A 301 15.49 -12.25 -22.85
N SER A 302 16.56 -13.05 -22.87
CA SER A 302 17.58 -13.04 -21.82
C SER A 302 18.18 -11.64 -21.60
N THR A 303 18.46 -10.91 -22.68
CA THR A 303 18.98 -9.54 -22.61
C THR A 303 17.97 -8.59 -21.95
N GLN A 304 16.69 -8.62 -22.36
CA GLN A 304 15.68 -7.76 -21.75
C GLN A 304 15.49 -8.04 -20.27
N VAL A 305 15.49 -9.30 -19.87
CA VAL A 305 15.33 -9.68 -18.45
C VAL A 305 16.55 -9.23 -17.63
N ASP A 306 17.77 -9.46 -18.12
CA ASP A 306 18.99 -9.01 -17.43
C ASP A 306 19.06 -7.48 -17.29
N GLU A 307 18.72 -6.74 -18.33
CA GLU A 307 18.65 -5.26 -18.30
C GLU A 307 17.55 -4.79 -17.35
N THR A 308 16.33 -5.35 -17.46
CA THR A 308 15.19 -4.98 -16.62
C THR A 308 15.50 -5.21 -15.15
N VAL A 309 16.04 -6.37 -14.76
CA VAL A 309 16.37 -6.63 -13.36
C VAL A 309 17.45 -5.66 -12.86
N ARG A 310 18.52 -5.42 -13.62
CA ARG A 310 19.57 -4.49 -13.20
C ARG A 310 19.09 -3.05 -13.07
N GLU A 311 18.36 -2.56 -14.09
CA GLU A 311 17.94 -1.16 -14.12
C GLU A 311 16.80 -0.88 -13.16
N TYR A 312 15.72 -1.66 -13.22
CA TYR A 312 14.53 -1.41 -12.40
C TYR A 312 14.84 -1.35 -10.91
N TYR A 313 15.64 -2.29 -10.39
CA TYR A 313 15.94 -2.32 -8.97
C TYR A 313 16.95 -1.25 -8.55
N ARG A 314 17.90 -0.89 -9.41
CA ARG A 314 18.87 0.19 -9.12
C ARG A 314 18.24 1.57 -9.22
N THR A 315 17.42 1.81 -10.24
CA THR A 315 16.90 3.15 -10.54
C THR A 315 15.53 3.40 -9.90
N ASP A 316 14.58 2.43 -9.94
CA ASP A 316 13.21 2.66 -9.46
C ASP A 316 13.09 2.29 -7.98
N VAL A 317 13.41 1.05 -7.60
CA VAL A 317 13.21 0.57 -6.22
C VAL A 317 14.09 1.32 -5.23
N TRP A 318 15.39 1.43 -5.51
CA TRP A 318 16.31 2.15 -4.62
C TRP A 318 16.11 3.67 -4.65
N SER A 319 15.67 4.24 -5.78
CA SER A 319 15.35 5.67 -5.83
C SER A 319 14.11 6.00 -5.02
N GLU A 320 13.06 5.17 -5.07
CA GLU A 320 11.87 5.33 -4.23
C GLU A 320 12.26 5.42 -2.74
N HIS A 321 13.10 4.48 -2.27
CA HIS A 321 13.60 4.50 -0.90
C HIS A 321 14.44 5.75 -0.58
N SER A 322 15.37 6.12 -1.46
CA SER A 322 16.26 7.27 -1.23
C SER A 322 15.51 8.60 -1.25
N ASN A 323 14.48 8.71 -2.10
CA ASN A 323 13.63 9.90 -2.16
C ASN A 323 12.89 10.16 -0.84
N LEU A 324 12.70 9.16 0.01
CA LEU A 324 12.18 9.37 1.37
C LEU A 324 13.09 10.27 2.20
N ALA A 325 14.42 10.20 2.02
CA ALA A 325 15.37 11.03 2.75
C ALA A 325 15.25 12.52 2.40
N GLU A 326 14.89 12.83 1.16
CA GLU A 326 14.63 14.20 0.71
C GLU A 326 13.30 14.74 1.23
N LYS A 327 12.29 13.87 1.33
CA LYS A 327 10.95 14.21 1.81
C LYS A 327 10.91 14.41 3.32
N TYR A 328 11.57 13.51 4.04
CA TYR A 328 11.56 13.42 5.48
C TYR A 328 12.97 13.67 6.02
N VAL A 329 13.40 14.93 5.98
CA VAL A 329 14.76 15.36 6.31
C VAL A 329 15.18 14.87 7.71
N GLY A 330 14.26 14.84 8.67
CA GLY A 330 14.51 14.29 10.02
C GLY A 330 14.86 12.81 10.04
N HIS A 331 14.48 12.04 9.01
CA HIS A 331 14.78 10.62 8.86
C HIS A 331 15.93 10.34 7.88
N SER A 332 16.51 11.36 7.24
CA SER A 332 17.47 11.20 6.15
C SER A 332 18.68 10.33 6.54
N ALA A 333 19.22 10.52 7.74
CA ALA A 333 20.33 9.73 8.24
C ALA A 333 19.98 8.24 8.38
N LEU A 334 18.78 7.95 8.87
CA LEU A 334 18.23 6.61 9.06
C LEU A 334 18.03 5.89 7.71
N ILE A 335 17.42 6.58 6.75
CA ILE A 335 17.14 6.08 5.40
C ILE A 335 18.44 5.78 4.65
N ASN A 336 19.37 6.74 4.65
CA ASN A 336 20.66 6.58 3.98
C ASN A 336 21.52 5.48 4.62
N TRP A 337 21.52 5.39 5.95
CA TRP A 337 22.24 4.31 6.62
C TRP A 337 21.60 2.95 6.29
N GLY A 338 20.28 2.84 6.33
CA GLY A 338 19.56 1.61 5.99
C GLY A 338 19.91 1.11 4.59
N ARG A 339 19.91 2.01 3.60
CA ARG A 339 20.35 1.72 2.24
C ARG A 339 21.79 1.21 2.23
N ASN A 340 22.73 1.94 2.83
CA ASN A 340 24.13 1.55 2.87
C ASN A 340 24.35 0.20 3.57
N PHE A 341 23.64 -0.08 4.65
CA PHE A 341 23.71 -1.36 5.35
C PHE A 341 23.30 -2.52 4.45
N ILE A 342 22.17 -2.37 3.73
CA ILE A 342 21.70 -3.43 2.83
C ILE A 342 22.62 -3.57 1.60
N GLU A 343 22.94 -2.48 0.89
CA GLU A 343 23.72 -2.54 -0.36
C GLU A 343 25.18 -2.94 -0.15
N ASN A 344 25.81 -2.48 0.93
CA ASN A 344 27.26 -2.61 1.12
C ASN A 344 27.67 -3.66 2.16
N VAL A 345 26.72 -4.15 2.98
CA VAL A 345 27.01 -5.17 4.00
C VAL A 345 26.22 -6.44 3.75
N VAL A 346 24.88 -6.35 3.76
CA VAL A 346 24.02 -7.54 3.72
C VAL A 346 24.06 -8.24 2.35
N ILE A 347 23.83 -7.51 1.27
CA ILE A 347 23.79 -8.09 -0.09
C ILE A 347 25.14 -8.70 -0.49
N PRO A 348 26.29 -8.04 -0.30
CA PRO A 348 27.60 -8.63 -0.62
C PRO A 348 27.89 -9.91 0.17
N GLU A 349 27.52 -9.95 1.45
CA GLU A 349 27.71 -11.16 2.27
C GLU A 349 26.80 -12.31 1.81
N LEU A 350 25.53 -12.04 1.52
CA LEU A 350 24.60 -13.03 0.97
C LEU A 350 25.07 -13.56 -0.39
N LYS A 351 25.57 -12.68 -1.26
CA LYS A 351 26.13 -13.05 -2.55
C LYS A 351 27.31 -13.99 -2.39
N ALA A 352 28.30 -13.63 -1.59
CA ALA A 352 29.48 -14.45 -1.34
C ALA A 352 29.10 -15.83 -0.78
N LYS A 353 28.13 -15.89 0.13
CA LYS A 353 27.60 -17.16 0.65
C LYS A 353 26.91 -17.99 -0.44
N ASN A 354 26.08 -17.37 -1.27
CA ASN A 354 25.35 -18.06 -2.34
C ASN A 354 26.33 -18.62 -3.40
N ASP A 355 27.35 -17.86 -3.80
CA ASP A 355 28.39 -18.33 -4.72
C ASP A 355 29.08 -19.57 -4.17
N GLN A 356 29.47 -19.56 -2.87
CA GLN A 356 30.08 -20.71 -2.21
C GLN A 356 29.11 -21.89 -2.07
N TYR A 357 27.83 -21.64 -1.78
CA TYR A 357 26.82 -22.67 -1.61
C TYR A 357 26.50 -23.38 -2.93
N LEU A 358 26.37 -22.64 -4.02
CA LEU A 358 26.15 -23.22 -5.35
C LEU A 358 27.31 -24.09 -5.80
N LEU A 359 28.56 -23.68 -5.55
CA LEU A 359 29.75 -24.50 -5.82
C LEU A 359 29.80 -25.81 -5.01
N SER A 360 29.15 -25.83 -3.85
CA SER A 360 29.14 -26.97 -2.92
C SER A 360 27.84 -27.77 -2.97
N ASP A 361 26.98 -27.53 -3.96
CA ASP A 361 25.62 -28.11 -4.09
C ASP A 361 24.78 -27.98 -2.81
N LYS A 362 24.86 -26.82 -2.19
CA LYS A 362 24.13 -26.48 -0.96
C LYS A 362 22.99 -25.51 -1.24
N LYS A 363 22.00 -25.52 -0.35
CA LYS A 363 20.91 -24.55 -0.39
C LYS A 363 21.38 -23.12 -0.20
N THR A 364 20.80 -22.19 -0.98
CA THR A 364 21.07 -20.75 -1.02
C THR A 364 20.25 -19.97 0.01
N THR A 365 20.46 -18.66 0.10
CA THR A 365 19.77 -17.80 1.05
C THR A 365 19.54 -16.39 0.50
N CYS A 366 18.43 -15.78 0.91
CA CYS A 366 18.16 -14.35 0.83
C CYS A 366 17.82 -13.78 2.23
N PHE A 367 18.10 -14.56 3.26
CA PHE A 367 17.72 -14.24 4.63
C PHE A 367 18.91 -13.71 5.41
N PHE A 368 18.63 -12.71 6.27
CA PHE A 368 19.53 -12.27 7.32
C PHE A 368 18.78 -12.18 8.65
N TRP A 369 19.51 -12.23 9.72
CA TRP A 369 18.99 -12.22 11.07
C TRP A 369 19.61 -11.08 11.86
N LEU A 370 18.77 -10.38 12.64
CA LEU A 370 19.15 -9.31 13.53
C LEU A 370 18.86 -9.70 14.98
N HIS A 371 19.85 -9.54 15.85
CA HIS A 371 19.69 -9.81 17.28
C HIS A 371 18.57 -8.95 17.89
N ARG A 372 17.79 -9.50 18.84
CA ARG A 372 16.69 -8.76 19.48
C ARG A 372 17.16 -7.50 20.23
N ASP A 373 18.37 -7.54 20.78
CA ASP A 373 18.98 -6.42 21.52
C ASP A 373 19.86 -5.53 20.61
N ALA A 374 19.73 -5.63 19.29
CA ALA A 374 20.31 -4.66 18.36
C ALA A 374 19.75 -3.25 18.66
N PRO A 375 20.53 -2.18 18.42
CA PRO A 375 20.09 -0.82 18.71
C PRO A 375 18.74 -0.50 18.06
N GLU A 376 17.84 0.19 18.81
CA GLU A 376 16.49 0.48 18.32
C GLU A 376 16.51 1.29 17.02
N ILE A 377 17.48 2.22 16.90
CA ILE A 377 17.65 3.01 15.67
C ILE A 377 17.98 2.16 14.43
N VAL A 378 18.66 1.01 14.60
CA VAL A 378 18.92 0.04 13.53
C VAL A 378 17.61 -0.66 13.13
N LYS A 379 16.78 -1.01 14.10
CA LYS A 379 15.47 -1.61 13.85
C LYS A 379 14.55 -0.62 13.14
N GLU A 380 14.60 0.67 13.51
CA GLU A 380 13.85 1.73 12.81
C GLU A 380 14.27 1.85 11.34
N ALA A 381 15.57 1.79 11.04
CA ALA A 381 16.03 1.80 9.65
C ALA A 381 15.49 0.58 8.86
N LEU A 382 15.44 -0.61 9.48
CA LEU A 382 14.85 -1.79 8.85
C LEU A 382 13.33 -1.67 8.68
N ARG A 383 12.62 -1.00 9.59
CA ARG A 383 11.18 -0.71 9.45
C ARG A 383 10.88 0.16 8.24
N VAL A 384 11.70 1.19 7.99
CA VAL A 384 11.57 2.03 6.79
C VAL A 384 11.86 1.22 5.51
N LEU A 385 12.85 0.33 5.54
CA LEU A 385 13.13 -0.58 4.42
C LEU A 385 12.00 -1.61 4.19
N ALA A 386 11.34 -2.04 5.27
CA ALA A 386 10.17 -2.94 5.16
C ALA A 386 8.95 -2.22 4.56
N TYR A 387 8.76 -0.94 4.87
CA TYR A 387 7.74 -0.13 4.24
C TYR A 387 7.91 -0.06 2.71
N THR A 388 9.13 0.17 2.22
CA THR A 388 9.43 0.21 0.78
C THR A 388 9.53 -1.17 0.12
N GLY A 389 9.46 -2.25 0.88
CA GLY A 389 9.52 -3.62 0.36
C GLY A 389 10.92 -4.09 -0.07
N ILE A 390 11.97 -3.35 0.32
CA ILE A 390 13.37 -3.77 0.10
C ILE A 390 13.75 -4.89 1.07
N VAL A 391 13.20 -4.83 2.28
CA VAL A 391 13.34 -5.86 3.31
C VAL A 391 11.94 -6.33 3.70
N ILE A 392 11.79 -7.60 3.99
CA ILE A 392 10.55 -8.19 4.49
C ILE A 392 10.85 -8.83 5.84
N GLU A 393 10.10 -8.49 6.87
CA GLU A 393 10.17 -9.18 8.16
C GLU A 393 9.54 -10.56 8.00
N HIS A 394 10.38 -11.59 8.07
CA HIS A 394 9.95 -12.94 7.78
C HIS A 394 9.47 -13.70 9.03
N ALA A 395 10.19 -13.62 10.13
CA ALA A 395 9.83 -14.29 11.37
C ALA A 395 10.58 -13.71 12.58
N THR A 396 9.86 -13.51 13.68
CA THR A 396 10.42 -13.07 14.97
C THR A 396 10.70 -14.26 15.89
N GLY A 397 11.49 -14.05 16.92
CA GLY A 397 11.79 -15.09 17.91
C GLY A 397 12.69 -16.23 17.39
N ILE A 398 13.36 -16.04 16.26
CA ILE A 398 14.21 -17.05 15.63
C ILE A 398 15.56 -17.13 16.35
N LYS A 399 16.01 -18.36 16.63
CA LYS A 399 17.32 -18.62 17.21
C LYS A 399 18.41 -18.60 16.14
N ALA A 400 19.47 -17.86 16.38
CA ALA A 400 20.72 -17.88 15.63
C ALA A 400 21.58 -19.12 15.95
N THR A 401 22.70 -19.27 15.26
CA THR A 401 23.63 -20.39 15.43
C THR A 401 24.12 -20.55 16.88
N ARG A 402 24.30 -19.42 17.58
CA ARG A 402 24.72 -19.41 19.00
C ARG A 402 23.57 -19.52 20.01
N GLY A 403 22.34 -19.74 19.55
CA GLY A 403 21.16 -19.85 20.40
C GLY A 403 20.54 -18.51 20.82
N GLU A 404 21.11 -17.38 20.42
CA GLU A 404 20.59 -16.05 20.65
C GLU A 404 19.28 -15.84 19.87
N ILE A 405 18.37 -15.02 20.40
CA ILE A 405 17.06 -14.77 19.82
C ILE A 405 17.05 -13.45 19.05
N GLY A 406 16.43 -13.44 17.89
CA GLY A 406 16.28 -12.25 17.07
C GLY A 406 15.18 -12.38 16.02
N THR A 407 15.18 -11.47 15.07
CA THR A 407 14.25 -11.42 13.95
C THR A 407 14.96 -11.79 12.66
N ARG A 408 14.36 -12.68 11.89
CA ARG A 408 14.81 -13.02 10.54
C ARG A 408 14.10 -12.15 9.53
N TYR A 409 14.89 -11.52 8.68
CA TYR A 409 14.44 -10.71 7.55
C TYR A 409 14.79 -11.40 6.24
N MET A 410 14.06 -11.05 5.19
CA MET A 410 14.31 -11.44 3.82
C MET A 410 14.63 -10.20 2.99
N ILE A 411 15.68 -10.27 2.16
CA ILE A 411 15.95 -9.23 1.17
C ILE A 411 15.07 -9.45 -0.05
N ASN A 412 14.55 -8.37 -0.62
CA ASN A 412 13.92 -8.39 -1.93
C ASN A 412 14.89 -9.01 -2.95
N LEU A 413 14.48 -10.12 -3.57
CA LEU A 413 15.34 -10.89 -4.46
C LEU A 413 15.79 -10.09 -5.67
N GLY A 414 14.98 -9.16 -6.16
CA GLY A 414 15.39 -8.30 -7.26
C GLY A 414 16.55 -7.37 -6.89
N CYS A 415 16.58 -6.86 -5.64
CA CYS A 415 17.71 -6.09 -5.14
C CYS A 415 19.00 -6.95 -5.04
N LEU A 416 18.87 -8.22 -4.65
CA LEU A 416 19.97 -9.17 -4.62
C LEU A 416 20.47 -9.49 -6.04
N PHE A 417 19.55 -9.81 -6.96
CA PHE A 417 19.88 -10.21 -8.33
C PHE A 417 20.44 -9.05 -9.17
N ALA A 418 20.01 -7.82 -8.90
CA ALA A 418 20.53 -6.64 -9.60
C ALA A 418 22.04 -6.41 -9.41
N GLN A 419 22.65 -7.04 -8.40
CA GLN A 419 24.11 -7.01 -8.17
C GLN A 419 24.87 -8.07 -8.99
N GLU A 420 24.14 -8.99 -9.64
CA GLU A 420 24.75 -10.01 -10.48
C GLU A 420 25.17 -9.46 -11.85
N ARG A 421 26.25 -10.00 -12.40
CA ARG A 421 26.72 -9.64 -13.75
C ARG A 421 25.72 -10.08 -14.82
N THR A 422 25.13 -11.25 -14.64
CA THR A 422 24.09 -11.84 -15.49
C THR A 422 22.95 -12.31 -14.59
N PRO A 423 22.03 -11.42 -14.18
CA PRO A 423 20.97 -11.71 -13.23
C PRO A 423 20.22 -13.00 -13.53
N ARG A 424 19.88 -13.24 -14.80
CA ARG A 424 19.12 -14.41 -15.22
C ARG A 424 19.79 -15.75 -14.86
N SER A 425 21.09 -15.88 -15.09
CA SER A 425 21.78 -17.17 -14.88
C SER A 425 21.94 -17.50 -13.39
N SER A 426 22.25 -16.50 -12.56
CA SER A 426 22.42 -16.67 -11.11
C SER A 426 21.09 -16.73 -10.38
N ALA A 427 20.13 -15.85 -10.75
CA ALA A 427 18.86 -15.69 -10.08
C ALA A 427 18.03 -16.99 -10.00
N TYR A 428 17.92 -17.71 -11.11
CA TYR A 428 17.13 -18.94 -11.16
C TYR A 428 17.71 -20.01 -10.25
N SER A 429 19.02 -20.22 -10.29
CA SER A 429 19.72 -21.19 -9.44
C SER A 429 19.63 -20.82 -7.96
N ILE A 430 19.73 -19.52 -7.62
CA ILE A 430 19.55 -19.05 -6.24
C ILE A 430 18.12 -19.29 -5.79
N ALA A 431 17.13 -18.87 -6.58
CA ALA A 431 15.72 -18.93 -6.19
C ALA A 431 15.23 -20.36 -5.97
N GLN A 432 15.59 -21.30 -6.82
CA GLN A 432 15.19 -22.71 -6.69
C GLN A 432 15.81 -23.43 -5.48
N ASN A 433 16.90 -22.91 -4.96
CA ASN A 433 17.64 -23.54 -3.85
C ASN A 433 17.49 -22.79 -2.52
N LEU A 434 16.62 -21.79 -2.42
CA LEU A 434 16.42 -21.01 -1.21
C LEU A 434 16.01 -21.85 -0.01
N THR A 435 16.53 -21.47 1.16
CA THR A 435 16.10 -22.00 2.45
C THR A 435 16.18 -20.94 3.55
N PRO A 436 15.16 -20.87 4.43
CA PRO A 436 15.20 -19.97 5.58
C PRO A 436 16.09 -20.49 6.72
N ARG A 437 16.64 -21.72 6.59
CA ARG A 437 17.56 -22.30 7.58
C ARG A 437 18.98 -21.72 7.49
N ARG A 438 19.31 -21.04 6.39
CA ARG A 438 20.58 -20.33 6.19
C ARG A 438 20.33 -18.85 6.22
N MET A 439 21.16 -18.11 6.90
CA MET A 439 21.04 -16.65 7.04
C MET A 439 22.38 -16.03 7.37
N SER A 440 22.54 -14.74 7.11
CA SER A 440 23.62 -13.93 7.65
C SER A 440 23.20 -13.39 9.02
N GLU A 441 24.07 -13.45 10.03
CA GLU A 441 23.73 -13.13 11.41
C GLU A 441 24.40 -11.84 11.85
N TYR A 442 23.62 -10.87 12.31
CA TYR A 442 24.07 -9.57 12.81
C TYR A 442 23.75 -9.47 14.30
N GLY A 443 24.78 -9.67 15.14
CA GLY A 443 24.68 -9.60 16.61
C GLY A 443 24.39 -8.19 17.11
N ALA A 444 24.07 -8.06 18.39
CA ALA A 444 23.69 -6.79 19.02
C ALA A 444 24.71 -5.65 18.84
N ASN A 445 26.00 -5.97 18.83
CA ASN A 445 27.11 -5.01 18.72
C ASN A 445 27.84 -5.13 17.38
N HIS A 446 27.14 -5.45 16.30
CA HIS A 446 27.79 -5.61 15.00
C HIS A 446 28.49 -4.31 14.55
N PRO A 447 29.74 -4.36 14.03
CA PRO A 447 30.52 -3.15 13.70
C PRO A 447 29.84 -2.21 12.70
N ALA A 448 29.02 -2.72 11.79
CA ALA A 448 28.28 -1.91 10.81
C ALA A 448 27.28 -0.93 11.48
N PHE A 449 26.89 -1.13 12.72
CA PHE A 449 25.94 -0.25 13.42
C PHE A 449 26.61 1.03 13.93
N LYS A 450 27.94 1.03 14.10
CA LYS A 450 28.68 2.15 14.67
C LYS A 450 28.46 3.47 13.92
N SER A 451 28.44 3.43 12.59
CA SER A 451 28.27 4.63 11.77
C SER A 451 26.89 5.31 11.95
N LEU A 452 25.88 4.58 12.39
CA LEU A 452 24.56 5.12 12.72
C LEU A 452 24.52 5.64 14.16
N LEU A 453 25.14 4.91 15.09
CA LEU A 453 25.16 5.26 16.52
C LEU A 453 25.98 6.53 16.80
N ASP A 454 27.00 6.79 16.00
CA ASP A 454 27.86 7.98 16.12
C ASP A 454 27.21 9.26 15.54
N GLN A 455 26.01 9.19 14.96
CA GLN A 455 25.31 10.35 14.41
C GLN A 455 24.57 11.16 15.48
N PRO A 456 24.55 12.52 15.37
CA PRO A 456 23.78 13.33 16.30
C PRO A 456 22.29 12.96 16.22
N SER A 457 21.58 13.10 17.35
CA SER A 457 20.20 12.65 17.53
C SER A 457 19.30 12.96 16.33
N ILE A 458 18.71 11.91 15.78
CA ILE A 458 17.75 12.00 14.66
C ILE A 458 16.47 12.65 15.18
N ARG A 459 16.14 13.83 14.66
CA ARG A 459 14.86 14.49 14.95
C ARG A 459 13.82 13.99 13.98
N LEU A 460 12.73 13.45 14.51
CA LEU A 460 11.61 12.91 13.73
C LEU A 460 10.55 14.00 13.36
N GLU A 461 10.94 15.28 13.32
CA GLU A 461 10.04 16.35 12.94
C GLU A 461 9.91 16.44 11.41
N VAL A 462 8.72 16.23 10.90
CA VAL A 462 8.39 16.31 9.48
C VAL A 462 7.58 17.58 9.22
N ASN A 463 8.08 18.46 8.36
CA ASN A 463 7.32 19.59 7.86
C ASN A 463 6.51 19.20 6.62
N LEU A 464 5.33 18.63 6.83
CA LEU A 464 4.45 18.17 5.75
C LEU A 464 4.00 19.30 4.81
N SER A 465 3.81 20.51 5.34
CA SER A 465 3.40 21.65 4.52
C SER A 465 4.46 21.99 3.48
N ALA A 466 5.73 22.09 3.88
CA ALA A 466 6.84 22.34 2.97
C ALA A 466 7.02 21.19 1.96
N SER A 467 6.91 19.94 2.42
CA SER A 467 7.02 18.76 1.57
C SER A 467 5.89 18.72 0.52
N LEU A 468 4.66 19.05 0.92
CA LEU A 468 3.51 19.12 0.01
C LEU A 468 3.72 20.18 -1.06
N GLN A 469 4.14 21.40 -0.69
CA GLN A 469 4.39 22.48 -1.63
C GLN A 469 5.49 22.11 -2.64
N LEU A 470 6.56 21.49 -2.16
CA LEU A 470 7.64 21.00 -3.01
C LEU A 470 7.13 19.99 -4.04
N GLN A 471 6.30 19.03 -3.63
CA GLN A 471 5.74 18.03 -4.54
C GLN A 471 4.78 18.65 -5.56
N LEU A 472 3.90 19.55 -5.14
CA LEU A 472 2.96 20.21 -6.04
C LEU A 472 3.67 21.07 -7.10
N SER A 473 4.83 21.65 -6.78
CA SER A 473 5.62 22.46 -7.72
C SER A 473 6.44 21.65 -8.72
N LYS A 474 6.59 20.32 -8.54
CA LYS A 474 7.35 19.48 -9.48
C LYS A 474 6.70 19.44 -10.86
N PRO A 475 7.53 19.37 -11.94
CA PRO A 475 7.00 19.22 -13.30
C PRO A 475 6.29 17.89 -13.48
N ILE A 476 5.32 17.82 -14.39
CA ILE A 476 4.57 16.58 -14.68
C ILE A 476 5.45 15.44 -15.22
N SER A 477 6.68 15.71 -15.63
CA SER A 477 7.65 14.69 -16.06
C SER A 477 8.03 13.70 -14.96
N VAL A 478 7.77 14.03 -13.67
CA VAL A 478 7.99 13.09 -12.56
C VAL A 478 6.86 12.07 -12.39
N LEU A 479 5.74 12.27 -13.10
CA LEU A 479 4.61 11.35 -13.06
C LEU A 479 4.89 10.11 -13.94
N ASP A 480 4.42 8.95 -13.49
CA ASP A 480 4.48 7.69 -14.26
C ASP A 480 3.39 7.69 -15.34
N ILE A 481 3.59 8.49 -16.39
CA ILE A 481 2.65 8.68 -17.51
C ILE A 481 3.35 8.52 -18.86
N SER A 482 2.59 8.14 -19.88
CA SER A 482 3.12 8.03 -21.23
C SER A 482 3.50 9.39 -21.83
N ALA A 483 4.43 9.41 -22.78
CA ALA A 483 4.82 10.62 -23.51
C ALA A 483 3.62 11.33 -24.14
N TRP A 484 2.66 10.58 -24.69
CA TRP A 484 1.42 11.13 -25.23
C TRP A 484 0.57 11.83 -24.17
N THR A 485 0.45 11.22 -22.98
CA THR A 485 -0.27 11.81 -21.84
C THR A 485 0.38 13.09 -21.40
N MET A 486 1.71 13.11 -21.28
CA MET A 486 2.49 14.30 -20.93
C MET A 486 2.28 15.43 -21.91
N GLU A 487 2.37 15.14 -23.23
CA GLU A 487 2.13 16.14 -24.26
C GLU A 487 0.70 16.69 -24.23
N THR A 488 -0.30 15.83 -23.97
CA THR A 488 -1.69 16.24 -23.83
C THR A 488 -1.89 17.18 -22.66
N LEU A 489 -1.29 16.89 -21.49
CA LEU A 489 -1.34 17.78 -20.31
C LEU A 489 -0.68 19.13 -20.59
N HIS A 490 0.47 19.14 -21.26
CA HIS A 490 1.14 20.39 -21.67
C HIS A 490 0.25 21.25 -22.59
N ARG A 491 -0.43 20.64 -23.55
CA ARG A 491 -1.38 21.34 -24.44
C ARG A 491 -2.58 21.93 -23.68
N LEU A 492 -2.98 21.32 -22.58
CA LEU A 492 -4.03 21.83 -21.69
C LEU A 492 -3.55 22.92 -20.74
N GLY A 493 -2.26 23.30 -20.80
CA GLY A 493 -1.64 24.30 -19.92
C GLY A 493 -1.34 23.77 -18.52
N LEU A 494 -1.28 22.44 -18.33
CA LEU A 494 -0.98 21.78 -17.07
C LEU A 494 0.48 21.33 -17.07
N HIS A 495 1.33 22.03 -16.32
CA HIS A 495 2.78 21.85 -16.34
C HIS A 495 3.36 21.23 -15.07
N THR A 496 2.65 21.38 -13.95
CA THR A 496 3.08 20.87 -12.64
C THR A 496 2.17 19.77 -12.14
N VAL A 497 2.67 18.99 -11.19
CA VAL A 497 1.88 17.98 -10.46
C VAL A 497 0.66 18.65 -9.82
N GLY A 498 0.83 19.85 -9.26
CA GLY A 498 -0.24 20.63 -8.65
C GLY A 498 -1.32 21.05 -9.64
N ASP A 499 -0.95 21.42 -10.88
CA ASP A 499 -1.93 21.75 -11.91
C ASP A 499 -2.84 20.56 -12.21
N VAL A 500 -2.28 19.38 -12.40
CA VAL A 500 -3.05 18.15 -12.71
C VAL A 500 -3.84 17.68 -11.49
N PHE A 501 -3.27 17.79 -10.30
CA PHE A 501 -3.95 17.43 -9.04
C PHE A 501 -5.22 18.27 -8.82
N ASN A 502 -5.19 19.56 -9.15
CA ASN A 502 -6.29 20.49 -8.99
C ASN A 502 -7.26 20.54 -10.20
N ALA A 503 -6.87 19.95 -11.34
CA ALA A 503 -7.72 19.93 -12.53
C ALA A 503 -8.97 19.07 -12.31
N SER A 504 -10.12 19.54 -12.81
CA SER A 504 -11.34 18.75 -12.86
C SER A 504 -11.25 17.68 -13.97
N GLU A 505 -12.04 16.61 -13.87
CA GLU A 505 -12.11 15.62 -14.94
C GLU A 505 -12.63 16.24 -16.24
N GLU A 506 -13.52 17.24 -16.17
CA GLU A 506 -14.02 18.00 -17.32
C GLU A 506 -12.89 18.72 -18.04
N LYS A 507 -12.01 19.41 -17.28
CA LYS A 507 -10.84 20.07 -17.86
C LYS A 507 -9.90 19.10 -18.55
N LEU A 508 -9.68 17.94 -17.99
CA LEU A 508 -8.83 16.91 -18.57
C LEU A 508 -9.45 16.30 -19.86
N LYS A 509 -10.79 16.23 -19.93
CA LYS A 509 -11.51 15.75 -21.15
C LYS A 509 -11.42 16.69 -22.34
N GLU A 510 -11.02 17.95 -22.15
CA GLU A 510 -10.75 18.88 -23.26
C GLU A 510 -9.56 18.42 -24.12
N GLY A 511 -8.72 17.51 -23.60
CA GLY A 511 -7.60 16.93 -24.35
C GLY A 511 -8.05 16.05 -25.50
N TYR A 512 -7.33 16.09 -26.63
CA TYR A 512 -7.63 15.30 -27.81
C TYR A 512 -7.54 13.79 -27.49
N TYR A 513 -8.56 13.02 -27.84
CA TYR A 513 -8.72 11.61 -27.50
C TYR A 513 -8.73 11.27 -25.98
N VAL A 514 -9.08 12.22 -25.11
CA VAL A 514 -9.23 11.99 -23.68
C VAL A 514 -10.71 11.76 -23.34
N GLY A 515 -11.10 10.50 -23.16
CA GLY A 515 -12.39 10.11 -22.59
C GLY A 515 -12.31 10.02 -21.05
N GLU A 516 -13.42 9.65 -20.41
CA GLU A 516 -13.55 9.56 -18.95
C GLU A 516 -12.46 8.70 -18.29
N VAL A 517 -12.17 7.52 -18.86
CA VAL A 517 -11.16 6.59 -18.31
C VAL A 517 -9.77 7.23 -18.31
N ARG A 518 -9.39 7.90 -19.39
CA ARG A 518 -8.09 8.55 -19.50
C ARG A 518 -7.99 9.77 -18.61
N ALA A 519 -9.04 10.61 -18.54
CA ALA A 519 -9.08 11.75 -17.63
C ALA A 519 -8.92 11.31 -16.17
N ARG A 520 -9.63 10.26 -15.78
CA ARG A 520 -9.52 9.66 -14.44
C ARG A 520 -8.11 9.13 -14.16
N ARG A 521 -7.50 8.41 -15.12
CA ARG A 521 -6.10 7.94 -14.98
C ARG A 521 -5.12 9.09 -14.80
N MET A 522 -5.21 10.14 -15.62
CA MET A 522 -4.36 11.32 -15.50
C MET A 522 -4.47 11.94 -14.10
N ARG A 523 -5.70 12.16 -13.63
CA ARG A 523 -5.95 12.70 -12.29
C ARG A 523 -5.44 11.77 -11.18
N ASN A 524 -5.75 10.48 -11.27
CA ASN A 524 -5.32 9.48 -10.28
C ASN A 524 -3.80 9.38 -10.20
N THR A 525 -3.08 9.53 -11.32
CA THR A 525 -1.61 9.53 -11.31
C THR A 525 -1.05 10.71 -10.53
N ALA A 526 -1.59 11.93 -10.71
CA ALA A 526 -1.16 13.08 -9.94
C ALA A 526 -1.56 12.96 -8.46
N VAL A 527 -2.80 12.54 -8.17
CA VAL A 527 -3.26 12.29 -6.79
C VAL A 527 -2.37 11.26 -6.11
N ALA A 528 -2.09 10.15 -6.79
CA ALA A 528 -1.23 9.10 -6.25
C ALA A 528 0.20 9.61 -6.01
N ALA A 529 0.78 10.39 -6.94
CA ALA A 529 2.12 10.95 -6.76
C ALA A 529 2.20 11.91 -5.57
N VAL A 530 1.16 12.72 -5.33
CA VAL A 530 1.09 13.60 -4.15
C VAL A 530 0.95 12.76 -2.87
N ILE A 531 0.02 11.82 -2.84
CA ILE A 531 -0.22 10.95 -1.69
C ILE A 531 0.98 10.03 -1.46
N GLU A 532 1.50 9.41 -2.50
CA GLU A 532 2.74 8.62 -2.45
C GLU A 532 3.90 9.43 -1.90
N TYR A 533 4.05 10.67 -2.34
CA TYR A 533 5.08 11.55 -1.83
C TYR A 533 4.90 11.87 -0.36
N LEU A 534 3.70 12.11 0.12
CA LEU A 534 3.42 12.48 1.51
C LEU A 534 3.30 11.26 2.44
N SER A 535 2.91 10.12 1.91
CA SER A 535 2.82 8.86 2.69
C SER A 535 4.14 8.10 2.75
N GLY A 536 5.12 8.58 2.03
CA GLY A 536 6.45 7.98 1.96
C GLY A 536 6.63 7.15 0.74
#